data_21c89e5f293e018d51a327c18b253537
#
_entry.id   21c89e5f293e018d51a327c18b253537
#
_cell.length_a   1.000
_cell.length_b   1.000
_cell.length_c   1.000
_cell.angle_alpha   90.00
_cell.angle_beta   90.00
_cell.angle_gamma   90.00
#
_symmetry.space_group_name_H-M   'P 1'
#
loop_
_entity.id
_entity.type
_entity.pdbx_description
1 polymer ?
#
loop_
_entity_poly.entity_id
_entity_poly.type
_entity_poly.pdbx_seq_one_letter_code
_entity_poly.pdbx_strand_id
1 'polypeptide(L)'
;MAGFSVRVLNALRIVPYPAVTLFLEFGAGPPVLDSAAGRQQRGSMAAGPGLGSGGAVRARGENIECVQVRLSPVIARAVLGASPTDLDGAVVSLSDLWGRDASRIRERLGDVASWQERFALTDALLTRRYEAGPPIDPEVAWAWHQIAGSHGQARVDELATEIGWSRKRLWSRFRSQLGLPPKRAVKLVRFDHAAHRLVAGDGAAQVAADAGYTDQSHLHRDVMEFTGTTPATVTGEPFLAVDDIAWHDNATPTGPHAPRKPRLDPRRPRGH
;
A
#
# COMPACT_ATOMS: atom_id res chain seq x y z
N MET A 1 8.50 -8.99 -1.53
CA MET A 1 9.20 -8.78 -0.24
C MET A 1 10.60 -8.27 -0.53
N ALA A 2 11.12 -7.38 0.30
CA ALA A 2 12.50 -6.88 0.21
C ALA A 2 13.14 -6.91 1.60
N GLY A 3 14.45 -7.21 1.65
CA GLY A 3 15.24 -7.19 2.88
C GLY A 3 16.09 -5.93 2.95
N PHE A 4 16.12 -5.29 4.10
CA PHE A 4 16.89 -4.08 4.33
C PHE A 4 17.81 -4.25 5.53
N SER A 5 19.09 -3.89 5.35
CA SER A 5 20.08 -3.70 6.40
C SER A 5 20.69 -2.32 6.24
N VAL A 6 20.39 -1.42 7.18
CA VAL A 6 20.73 0.00 7.09
C VAL A 6 21.42 0.44 8.38
N ARG A 7 22.68 0.91 8.28
CA ARG A 7 23.44 1.38 9.44
C ARG A 7 22.85 2.65 10.06
N VAL A 8 22.54 3.63 9.22
CA VAL A 8 21.98 4.91 9.65
C VAL A 8 20.95 5.35 8.62
N LEU A 9 19.74 5.59 9.09
CA LEU A 9 18.64 6.15 8.32
C LEU A 9 18.28 7.52 8.89
N ASN A 10 18.59 8.58 8.15
CA ASN A 10 18.36 9.95 8.56
C ASN A 10 17.10 10.51 7.90
N ALA A 11 15.98 10.47 8.63
CA ALA A 11 14.75 11.18 8.27
C ALA A 11 14.28 10.96 6.81
N LEU A 12 14.34 9.70 6.31
CA LEU A 12 13.85 9.34 4.98
C LEU A 12 12.36 9.68 4.88
N ARG A 13 11.98 10.50 3.91
CA ARG A 13 10.59 10.80 3.60
C ARG A 13 9.94 9.58 2.96
N ILE A 14 8.80 9.16 3.51
CA ILE A 14 7.97 8.10 2.91
C ILE A 14 7.04 8.76 1.89
N VAL A 15 7.07 8.25 0.66
CA VAL A 15 6.12 8.63 -0.39
C VAL A 15 4.96 7.65 -0.35
N PRO A 16 3.71 8.13 -0.34
CA PRO A 16 2.53 7.26 -0.33
C PRO A 16 2.43 6.39 -1.57
N TYR A 17 2.03 5.14 -1.39
CA TYR A 17 1.74 4.21 -2.49
C TYR A 17 0.53 3.31 -2.17
N PRO A 18 -0.05 2.65 -3.20
CA PRO A 18 -1.34 1.95 -3.08
C PRO A 18 -1.23 0.52 -2.52
N ALA A 19 -0.42 0.33 -1.48
CA ALA A 19 -0.27 -0.96 -0.81
C ALA A 19 -0.28 -0.80 0.72
N VAL A 20 -0.60 -1.87 1.41
CA VAL A 20 -0.36 -2.00 2.85
C VAL A 20 1.05 -2.52 3.04
N THR A 21 1.85 -1.86 3.86
CA THR A 21 3.22 -2.25 4.11
C THR A 21 3.39 -2.83 5.51
N LEU A 22 4.05 -3.96 5.58
CA LEU A 22 4.54 -4.51 6.83
C LEU A 22 6.04 -4.27 6.93
N PHE A 23 6.48 -3.85 8.10
CA PHE A 23 7.88 -3.79 8.50
C PHE A 23 8.08 -4.82 9.62
N LEU A 24 8.77 -5.91 9.30
CA LEU A 24 9.13 -6.98 10.24
C LEU A 24 10.59 -6.76 10.63
N GLU A 25 10.82 -6.01 11.71
CA GLU A 25 12.17 -5.72 12.19
C GLU A 25 12.69 -6.87 13.04
N PHE A 26 14.01 -7.10 12.99
CA PHE A 26 14.72 -8.12 13.78
C PHE A 26 16.13 -7.67 14.18
N GLY A 27 16.56 -6.48 13.75
CA GLY A 27 17.86 -5.91 14.09
C GLY A 27 17.98 -5.38 15.51
N ALA A 28 19.17 -4.87 15.83
CA ALA A 28 19.46 -4.28 17.13
C ALA A 28 18.78 -2.90 17.31
N GLY A 29 18.53 -2.18 16.21
CA GLY A 29 17.90 -0.87 16.19
C GLY A 29 16.51 -0.89 15.54
N PRO A 30 15.44 -0.60 16.30
CA PRO A 30 14.11 -0.54 15.71
C PRO A 30 13.96 0.70 14.81
N PRO A 31 13.31 0.57 13.63
CA PRO A 31 12.92 1.72 12.84
C PRO A 31 11.90 2.57 13.59
N VAL A 32 11.97 3.87 13.39
CA VAL A 32 11.03 4.86 13.95
C VAL A 32 10.36 5.58 12.80
N LEU A 33 9.04 5.55 12.76
CA LEU A 33 8.23 6.38 11.87
C LEU A 33 7.66 7.56 12.65
N ASP A 34 7.99 8.76 12.18
CA ASP A 34 7.47 10.02 12.71
C ASP A 34 6.36 10.52 11.76
N SER A 35 5.13 10.62 12.27
CA SER A 35 4.01 11.18 11.49
C SER A 35 4.01 12.71 11.56
N ALA A 36 3.37 13.36 10.58
CA ALA A 36 3.17 14.81 10.57
C ALA A 36 2.40 15.33 11.81
N ALA A 37 1.60 14.48 12.44
CA ALA A 37 0.88 14.80 13.68
C ALA A 37 1.73 14.60 14.96
N GLY A 38 3.05 14.39 14.82
CA GLY A 38 3.97 14.19 15.94
C GLY A 38 3.86 12.83 16.65
N ARG A 39 3.08 11.90 16.12
CA ARG A 39 3.00 10.53 16.64
C ARG A 39 4.19 9.72 16.14
N GLN A 40 4.79 8.97 17.04
CA GLN A 40 5.90 8.06 16.72
C GLN A 40 5.47 6.61 16.86
N GLN A 41 5.86 5.80 15.88
CA GLN A 41 5.73 4.35 15.93
C GLN A 41 7.11 3.71 15.83
N ARG A 42 7.39 2.72 16.67
CA ARG A 42 8.68 2.00 16.73
C ARG A 42 8.50 0.51 16.51
N GLY A 43 9.53 -0.13 15.95
CA GLY A 43 9.63 -1.57 15.81
C GLY A 43 8.84 -2.10 14.63
N SER A 44 8.38 -3.34 14.75
CA SER A 44 7.57 -3.97 13.71
C SER A 44 6.18 -3.33 13.62
N MET A 45 5.76 -2.96 12.41
CA MET A 45 4.55 -2.18 12.19
C MET A 45 3.87 -2.48 10.86
N ALA A 46 2.59 -2.14 10.78
CA ALA A 46 1.81 -2.11 9.56
C ALA A 46 1.45 -0.66 9.21
N ALA A 47 1.62 -0.29 7.97
CA ALA A 47 1.23 1.01 7.43
C ALA A 47 0.15 0.83 6.37
N GLY A 48 -0.93 1.59 6.48
CA GLY A 48 -2.05 1.54 5.53
C GLY A 48 -1.71 2.16 4.17
N PRO A 49 -2.55 1.89 3.14
CA PRO A 49 -2.35 2.46 1.82
C PRO A 49 -2.45 3.99 1.88
N GLY A 50 -1.55 4.67 1.16
CA GLY A 50 -1.51 6.12 1.18
C GLY A 50 -0.96 6.71 2.48
N LEU A 51 -0.14 5.96 3.23
CA LEU A 51 0.58 6.48 4.38
C LEU A 51 1.33 7.76 4.01
N GLY A 52 1.19 8.82 4.82
CA GLY A 52 1.80 10.11 4.56
C GLY A 52 0.91 11.08 3.77
N SER A 53 -0.26 10.64 3.29
CA SER A 53 -1.24 11.56 2.70
C SER A 53 -1.70 12.58 3.74
N GLY A 54 -1.53 13.86 3.43
CA GLY A 54 -1.86 14.96 4.35
C GLY A 54 -0.72 15.39 5.26
N GLY A 55 0.50 14.89 5.03
CA GLY A 55 1.69 15.33 5.74
C GLY A 55 2.88 14.38 5.56
N ALA A 56 4.09 14.90 5.70
CA ALA A 56 5.29 14.09 5.56
C ALA A 56 5.43 13.09 6.72
N VAL A 57 5.46 11.80 6.39
CA VAL A 57 5.94 10.77 7.30
C VAL A 57 7.43 10.56 7.06
N ARG A 58 8.20 10.48 8.12
CA ARG A 58 9.65 10.26 8.04
C ARG A 58 10.06 9.01 8.77
N ALA A 59 10.95 8.25 8.15
CA ALA A 59 11.58 7.08 8.76
C ALA A 59 13.00 7.42 9.20
N ARG A 60 13.38 6.98 10.41
CA ARG A 60 14.75 7.12 10.94
C ARG A 60 15.11 5.95 11.82
N GLY A 61 16.41 5.79 12.06
CA GLY A 61 16.94 4.78 12.98
C GLY A 61 18.38 4.40 12.67
N GLU A 62 18.95 3.58 13.53
CA GLU A 62 20.31 3.07 13.40
C GLU A 62 20.30 1.54 13.48
N ASN A 63 21.20 0.89 12.76
CA ASN A 63 21.34 -0.57 12.73
C ASN A 63 20.00 -1.31 12.50
N ILE A 64 19.21 -0.78 11.54
CA ILE A 64 17.93 -1.34 11.17
C ILE A 64 18.15 -2.58 10.31
N GLU A 65 17.55 -3.69 10.72
CA GLU A 65 17.39 -4.88 9.87
C GLU A 65 15.92 -5.26 9.85
N CYS A 66 15.33 -5.32 8.65
CA CYS A 66 13.92 -5.64 8.50
C CYS A 66 13.60 -6.33 7.19
N VAL A 67 12.55 -7.14 7.21
CA VAL A 67 11.83 -7.56 6.01
C VAL A 67 10.67 -6.62 5.79
N GLN A 68 10.63 -5.95 4.65
CA GLN A 68 9.49 -5.17 4.21
C GLN A 68 8.63 -5.98 3.26
N VAL A 69 7.32 -6.00 3.53
CA VAL A 69 6.35 -6.67 2.66
C VAL A 69 5.30 -5.68 2.20
N ARG A 70 5.06 -5.62 0.90
CA ARG A 70 3.94 -4.88 0.32
C ARG A 70 2.81 -5.85 0.01
N LEU A 71 1.67 -5.61 0.62
CA LEU A 71 0.46 -6.38 0.44
C LEU A 71 -0.54 -5.59 -0.40
N SER A 72 -1.11 -6.24 -1.40
CA SER A 72 -2.31 -5.69 -2.02
C SER A 72 -3.38 -5.45 -0.94
N PRO A 73 -4.09 -4.31 -0.93
CA PRO A 73 -5.18 -4.07 0.01
C PRO A 73 -6.24 -5.18 0.01
N VAL A 74 -6.36 -5.93 -1.08
CA VAL A 74 -7.28 -7.08 -1.22
C VAL A 74 -6.97 -8.20 -0.23
N ILE A 75 -5.69 -8.47 0.05
CA ILE A 75 -5.28 -9.55 0.97
C ILE A 75 -4.93 -9.03 2.37
N ALA A 76 -4.70 -7.73 2.50
CA ALA A 76 -4.19 -7.14 3.74
C ALA A 76 -5.12 -7.39 4.94
N ARG A 77 -6.45 -7.34 4.75
CA ARG A 77 -7.42 -7.62 5.81
C ARG A 77 -7.29 -9.04 6.36
N ALA A 78 -7.13 -10.03 5.49
CA ALA A 78 -6.97 -11.42 5.90
C ALA A 78 -5.66 -11.61 6.67
N VAL A 79 -4.56 -11.05 6.16
CA VAL A 79 -3.22 -11.16 6.77
C VAL A 79 -3.15 -10.45 8.12
N LEU A 80 -3.69 -9.24 8.22
CA LEU A 80 -3.59 -8.44 9.45
C LEU A 80 -4.56 -8.88 10.54
N GLY A 81 -5.72 -9.46 10.17
CA GLY A 81 -6.77 -9.83 11.12
C GLY A 81 -7.48 -8.63 11.76
N ALA A 82 -7.30 -7.43 11.20
CA ALA A 82 -7.85 -6.18 11.71
C ALA A 82 -8.73 -5.49 10.67
N SER A 83 -9.53 -4.51 11.12
CA SER A 83 -10.29 -3.67 10.21
C SER A 83 -9.34 -2.79 9.39
N PRO A 84 -9.41 -2.81 8.06
CA PRO A 84 -8.57 -1.95 7.23
C PRO A 84 -8.81 -0.44 7.46
N THR A 85 -9.97 -0.07 8.01
CA THR A 85 -10.28 1.33 8.37
C THR A 85 -9.41 1.85 9.50
N ASP A 86 -8.86 0.96 10.34
CA ASP A 86 -7.95 1.33 11.43
C ASP A 86 -6.56 1.71 10.89
N LEU A 87 -6.30 1.36 9.62
CA LEU A 87 -5.06 1.65 8.91
C LEU A 87 -5.19 2.84 7.93
N ASP A 88 -6.35 3.50 7.82
CA ASP A 88 -6.55 4.62 6.88
C ASP A 88 -5.59 5.77 7.20
N GLY A 89 -4.48 5.85 6.44
CA GLY A 89 -3.40 6.82 6.65
C GLY A 89 -2.63 6.66 7.96
N ALA A 90 -2.80 5.56 8.68
CA ALA A 90 -2.19 5.29 9.98
C ALA A 90 -1.05 4.26 9.92
N VAL A 91 -0.23 4.29 10.95
CA VAL A 91 0.75 3.24 11.27
C VAL A 91 0.34 2.59 12.58
N VAL A 92 0.29 1.28 12.61
CA VAL A 92 -0.12 0.49 13.77
C VAL A 92 0.99 -0.51 14.10
N SER A 93 1.27 -0.70 15.39
CA SER A 93 2.22 -1.73 15.84
C SER A 93 1.73 -3.12 15.46
N LEU A 94 2.63 -3.99 15.00
CA LEU A 94 2.28 -5.40 14.80
C LEU A 94 1.98 -6.12 16.12
N SER A 95 2.49 -5.65 17.25
CA SER A 95 2.13 -6.19 18.56
C SER A 95 0.65 -5.94 18.91
N ASP A 96 0.07 -4.82 18.45
CA ASP A 96 -1.35 -4.52 18.66
C ASP A 96 -2.25 -5.38 17.75
N LEU A 97 -1.76 -5.75 16.56
CA LEU A 97 -2.49 -6.55 15.59
C LEU A 97 -2.34 -8.06 15.80
N TRP A 98 -1.13 -8.52 16.15
CA TRP A 98 -0.77 -9.94 16.20
C TRP A 98 -0.41 -10.44 17.59
N GLY A 99 -0.37 -9.54 18.59
CA GLY A 99 -0.02 -9.91 19.96
C GLY A 99 1.35 -10.59 20.03
N ARG A 100 1.40 -11.74 20.68
CA ARG A 100 2.63 -12.55 20.86
C ARG A 100 3.24 -13.08 19.56
N ASP A 101 2.46 -13.19 18.50
CA ASP A 101 3.00 -13.66 17.21
C ASP A 101 3.96 -12.64 16.61
N ALA A 102 3.79 -11.34 16.88
CA ALA A 102 4.72 -10.30 16.45
C ALA A 102 6.12 -10.47 17.07
N SER A 103 6.20 -10.79 18.36
CA SER A 103 7.48 -11.07 19.05
C SER A 103 8.11 -12.37 18.54
N ARG A 104 7.32 -13.42 18.39
CA ARG A 104 7.81 -14.73 17.88
C ARG A 104 8.41 -14.64 16.49
N ILE A 105 7.78 -13.89 15.57
CA ILE A 105 8.34 -13.74 14.23
C ILE A 105 9.63 -12.92 14.26
N ARG A 106 9.70 -11.87 15.09
CA ARG A 106 10.89 -11.06 15.29
C ARG A 106 12.07 -11.93 15.75
N GLU A 107 11.88 -12.73 16.79
CA GLU A 107 12.88 -13.68 17.31
C GLU A 107 13.34 -14.63 16.22
N ARG A 108 12.43 -15.32 15.54
CA ARG A 108 12.75 -16.27 14.47
C ARG A 108 13.50 -15.64 13.30
N LEU A 109 13.16 -14.39 12.92
CA LEU A 109 13.89 -13.67 11.87
C LEU A 109 15.30 -13.29 12.30
N GLY A 110 15.51 -13.02 13.60
CA GLY A 110 16.83 -12.77 14.18
C GLY A 110 17.72 -14.02 14.25
N ASP A 111 17.10 -15.18 14.52
CA ASP A 111 17.82 -16.45 14.73
C ASP A 111 18.38 -17.04 13.42
N VAL A 112 17.83 -16.71 12.26
CA VAL A 112 18.30 -17.25 10.97
C VAL A 112 19.30 -16.32 10.32
N ALA A 113 20.30 -16.91 9.66
CA ALA A 113 21.43 -16.17 9.11
C ALA A 113 21.17 -15.57 7.72
N SER A 114 20.37 -16.25 6.88
CA SER A 114 20.22 -15.88 5.47
C SER A 114 18.94 -15.09 5.19
N TRP A 115 19.00 -14.20 4.22
CA TRP A 115 17.80 -13.51 3.70
C TRP A 115 16.77 -14.46 3.10
N GLN A 116 17.23 -15.53 2.46
CA GLN A 116 16.35 -16.54 1.87
C GLN A 116 15.49 -17.23 2.93
N GLU A 117 16.08 -17.60 4.07
CA GLU A 117 15.34 -18.18 5.19
C GLU A 117 14.36 -17.17 5.81
N ARG A 118 14.78 -15.89 5.95
CA ARG A 118 13.90 -14.81 6.43
C ARG A 118 12.69 -14.64 5.53
N PHE A 119 12.88 -14.64 4.21
CA PHE A 119 11.78 -14.56 3.26
C PHE A 119 10.86 -15.78 3.33
N ALA A 120 11.42 -17.00 3.44
CA ALA A 120 10.62 -18.22 3.57
C ALA A 120 9.79 -18.24 4.87
N LEU A 121 10.36 -17.81 6.00
CA LEU A 121 9.65 -17.68 7.27
C LEU A 121 8.54 -16.64 7.19
N THR A 122 8.80 -15.51 6.55
CA THR A 122 7.81 -14.45 6.34
C THR A 122 6.67 -14.93 5.47
N ASP A 123 6.98 -15.57 4.34
CA ASP A 123 5.99 -16.10 3.40
C ASP A 123 5.07 -17.13 4.07
N ALA A 124 5.65 -18.11 4.78
CA ALA A 124 4.88 -19.11 5.51
C ALA A 124 3.96 -18.51 6.58
N LEU A 125 4.41 -17.46 7.29
CA LEU A 125 3.58 -16.74 8.25
C LEU A 125 2.40 -16.05 7.55
N LEU A 126 2.67 -15.29 6.48
CA LEU A 126 1.65 -14.50 5.79
C LEU A 126 0.63 -15.40 5.09
N THR A 127 1.07 -16.50 4.47
CA THR A 127 0.20 -17.50 3.85
C THR A 127 -0.75 -18.09 4.87
N ARG A 128 -0.25 -18.56 6.01
CA ARG A 128 -1.09 -19.10 7.09
C ARG A 128 -2.12 -18.09 7.58
N ARG A 129 -1.73 -16.82 7.73
CA ARG A 129 -2.65 -15.75 8.18
C ARG A 129 -3.68 -15.43 7.12
N TYR A 130 -3.30 -15.42 5.85
CA TYR A 130 -4.20 -15.20 4.73
C TYR A 130 -5.28 -16.31 4.64
N GLU A 131 -4.86 -17.58 4.77
CA GLU A 131 -5.77 -18.74 4.74
C GLU A 131 -6.75 -18.76 5.91
N ALA A 132 -6.33 -18.28 7.08
CA ALA A 132 -7.17 -18.20 8.29
C ALA A 132 -8.02 -16.92 8.34
N GLY A 133 -7.75 -15.95 7.50
CA GLY A 133 -8.38 -14.62 7.54
C GLY A 133 -9.73 -14.54 6.83
N PRO A 134 -10.48 -13.46 7.08
CA PRO A 134 -11.78 -13.28 6.45
C PRO A 134 -11.65 -13.01 4.94
N PRO A 135 -12.54 -13.61 4.12
CA PRO A 135 -12.55 -13.35 2.69
C PRO A 135 -12.98 -11.92 2.37
N ILE A 136 -12.63 -11.48 1.19
CA ILE A 136 -13.08 -10.21 0.60
C ILE A 136 -14.22 -10.48 -0.40
N ASP A 137 -15.12 -9.51 -0.57
CA ASP A 137 -16.14 -9.59 -1.62
C ASP A 137 -15.46 -9.64 -3.01
N PRO A 138 -15.81 -10.59 -3.87
CA PRO A 138 -15.22 -10.68 -5.22
C PRO A 138 -15.38 -9.39 -6.03
N GLU A 139 -16.49 -8.68 -5.83
CA GLU A 139 -16.75 -7.40 -6.49
C GLU A 139 -15.80 -6.28 -6.03
N VAL A 140 -15.46 -6.27 -4.74
CA VAL A 140 -14.49 -5.31 -4.19
C VAL A 140 -13.08 -5.63 -4.70
N ALA A 141 -12.70 -6.90 -4.70
CA ALA A 141 -11.42 -7.33 -5.25
C ALA A 141 -11.30 -6.99 -6.74
N TRP A 142 -12.35 -7.26 -7.52
CA TRP A 142 -12.40 -6.92 -8.93
C TRP A 142 -12.26 -5.42 -9.15
N ALA A 143 -13.03 -4.58 -8.43
CA ALA A 143 -12.95 -3.14 -8.55
C ALA A 143 -11.54 -2.60 -8.22
N TRP A 144 -10.88 -3.14 -7.20
CA TRP A 144 -9.49 -2.81 -6.91
C TRP A 144 -8.56 -3.14 -8.08
N HIS A 145 -8.66 -4.33 -8.66
CA HIS A 145 -7.83 -4.74 -9.79
C HIS A 145 -8.06 -3.85 -11.04
N GLN A 146 -9.30 -3.41 -11.28
CA GLN A 146 -9.58 -2.46 -12.36
C GLN A 146 -8.91 -1.10 -12.10
N ILE A 147 -8.96 -0.60 -10.85
CA ILE A 147 -8.30 0.65 -10.47
C ILE A 147 -6.79 0.53 -10.64
N ALA A 148 -6.18 -0.55 -10.14
CA ALA A 148 -4.75 -0.78 -10.23
C ALA A 148 -4.28 -0.97 -11.69
N GLY A 149 -4.95 -1.83 -12.45
CA GLY A 149 -4.61 -2.13 -13.83
C GLY A 149 -4.81 -0.97 -14.82
N SER A 150 -5.70 -0.03 -14.49
CA SER A 150 -5.88 1.20 -15.26
C SER A 150 -4.95 2.34 -14.82
N HIS A 151 -4.00 2.10 -13.92
CA HIS A 151 -3.17 3.15 -13.33
C HIS A 151 -3.98 4.32 -12.74
N GLY A 152 -5.13 3.99 -12.12
CA GLY A 152 -6.00 4.99 -11.51
C GLY A 152 -6.82 5.83 -12.51
N GLN A 153 -7.04 5.35 -13.72
CA GLN A 153 -7.91 6.02 -14.72
C GLN A 153 -9.36 5.49 -14.71
N ALA A 154 -9.62 4.38 -13.97
CA ALA A 154 -10.94 3.81 -13.85
C ALA A 154 -11.95 4.79 -13.23
N ARG A 155 -13.16 4.85 -13.78
CA ARG A 155 -14.25 5.67 -13.27
C ARG A 155 -15.10 4.87 -12.29
N VAL A 156 -15.27 5.41 -11.07
CA VAL A 156 -15.98 4.73 -9.97
C VAL A 156 -17.46 4.44 -10.30
N ASP A 157 -18.10 5.30 -11.08
CA ASP A 157 -19.47 5.10 -11.55
C ASP A 157 -19.59 3.94 -12.55
N GLU A 158 -18.62 3.80 -13.45
CA GLU A 158 -18.53 2.67 -14.38
C GLU A 158 -18.29 1.37 -13.63
N LEU A 159 -17.32 1.33 -12.69
CA LEU A 159 -17.07 0.17 -11.84
C LEU A 159 -18.33 -0.29 -11.09
N ALA A 160 -19.08 0.66 -10.50
CA ALA A 160 -20.31 0.33 -9.78
C ALA A 160 -21.37 -0.27 -10.73
N THR A 161 -21.51 0.30 -11.93
CA THR A 161 -22.44 -0.20 -12.96
C THR A 161 -22.08 -1.60 -13.40
N GLU A 162 -20.78 -1.85 -13.66
CA GLU A 162 -20.30 -3.15 -14.15
C GLU A 162 -20.53 -4.30 -13.17
N ILE A 163 -20.44 -4.04 -11.85
CA ILE A 163 -20.71 -5.04 -10.82
C ILE A 163 -22.17 -5.07 -10.37
N GLY A 164 -23.05 -4.25 -10.97
CA GLY A 164 -24.46 -4.17 -10.63
C GLY A 164 -24.76 -3.57 -9.24
N TRP A 165 -23.87 -2.74 -8.71
CA TRP A 165 -24.05 -2.08 -7.42
C TRP A 165 -24.36 -0.59 -7.57
N SER A 166 -25.05 -0.02 -6.57
CA SER A 166 -25.10 1.42 -6.43
C SER A 166 -23.73 1.97 -6.00
N ARG A 167 -23.43 3.24 -6.37
CA ARG A 167 -22.19 3.92 -5.92
C ARG A 167 -22.04 3.93 -4.40
N LYS A 168 -23.17 4.09 -3.66
CA LYS A 168 -23.18 4.07 -2.19
C LYS A 168 -22.76 2.69 -1.65
N ARG A 169 -23.25 1.59 -2.25
CA ARG A 169 -22.90 0.23 -1.88
C ARG A 169 -21.41 -0.06 -2.16
N LEU A 170 -20.93 0.28 -3.36
CA LEU A 170 -19.52 0.15 -3.70
C LEU A 170 -18.65 0.94 -2.72
N TRP A 171 -18.98 2.20 -2.44
CA TRP A 171 -18.24 3.05 -1.51
C TRP A 171 -18.15 2.41 -0.12
N SER A 172 -19.27 1.96 0.43
CA SER A 172 -19.35 1.38 1.77
C SER A 172 -18.57 0.07 1.87
N ARG A 173 -18.77 -0.86 0.91
CA ARG A 173 -18.10 -2.17 0.93
C ARG A 173 -16.61 -2.05 0.65
N PHE A 174 -16.22 -1.22 -0.30
CA PHE A 174 -14.83 -0.96 -0.64
C PHE A 174 -14.07 -0.36 0.56
N ARG A 175 -14.62 0.68 1.19
CA ARG A 175 -13.99 1.29 2.36
C ARG A 175 -13.89 0.33 3.55
N SER A 176 -14.93 -0.42 3.85
CA SER A 176 -14.93 -1.37 4.99
C SER A 176 -13.94 -2.54 4.80
N GLN A 177 -13.60 -2.89 3.56
CA GLN A 177 -12.74 -4.04 3.27
C GLN A 177 -11.31 -3.67 2.88
N LEU A 178 -11.10 -2.49 2.27
CA LEU A 178 -9.77 -2.02 1.84
C LEU A 178 -9.22 -0.83 2.65
N GLY A 179 -10.03 -0.24 3.53
CA GLY A 179 -9.62 0.85 4.40
C GLY A 179 -9.78 2.25 3.81
N LEU A 180 -9.91 2.40 2.51
CA LEU A 180 -10.03 3.68 1.83
C LEU A 180 -11.19 3.69 0.82
N PRO A 181 -11.83 4.85 0.55
CA PRO A 181 -12.91 4.92 -0.42
C PRO A 181 -12.39 4.79 -1.87
N PRO A 182 -13.22 4.30 -2.83
CA PRO A 182 -12.82 4.07 -4.21
C PRO A 182 -12.18 5.28 -4.89
N LYS A 183 -12.72 6.48 -4.70
CA LYS A 183 -12.14 7.71 -5.27
C LYS A 183 -10.72 8.01 -4.77
N ARG A 184 -10.46 7.72 -3.49
CA ARG A 184 -9.12 7.89 -2.91
C ARG A 184 -8.16 6.83 -3.45
N ALA A 185 -8.63 5.60 -3.64
CA ALA A 185 -7.85 4.54 -4.27
C ALA A 185 -7.43 4.90 -5.70
N VAL A 186 -8.39 5.35 -6.52
CA VAL A 186 -8.14 5.88 -7.89
C VAL A 186 -7.08 6.98 -7.87
N LYS A 187 -7.24 7.95 -6.98
CA LYS A 187 -6.33 9.08 -6.85
C LYS A 187 -4.92 8.65 -6.44
N LEU A 188 -4.82 7.74 -5.47
CA LEU A 188 -3.55 7.22 -4.95
C LEU A 188 -2.79 6.40 -6.01
N VAL A 189 -3.49 5.51 -6.72
CA VAL A 189 -2.88 4.70 -7.79
C VAL A 189 -2.40 5.59 -8.94
N ARG A 190 -3.19 6.60 -9.32
CA ARG A 190 -2.79 7.57 -10.34
C ARG A 190 -1.56 8.38 -9.93
N PHE A 191 -1.54 8.84 -8.67
CA PHE A 191 -0.39 9.55 -8.13
C PHE A 191 0.86 8.68 -8.12
N ASP A 192 0.78 7.45 -7.64
CA ASP A 192 1.89 6.49 -7.58
C ASP A 192 2.50 6.28 -8.99
N HIS A 193 1.65 6.00 -9.98
CA HIS A 193 2.09 5.87 -11.37
C HIS A 193 2.78 7.14 -11.89
N ALA A 194 2.21 8.32 -11.62
CA ALA A 194 2.78 9.58 -12.04
C ALA A 194 4.12 9.90 -11.33
N ALA A 195 4.25 9.57 -10.05
CA ALA A 195 5.47 9.79 -9.28
C ALA A 195 6.65 8.97 -9.83
N HIS A 196 6.44 7.70 -10.16
CA HIS A 196 7.46 6.85 -10.77
C HIS A 196 7.89 7.36 -12.16
N ARG A 197 6.95 7.81 -12.97
CA ARG A 197 7.28 8.41 -14.28
C ARG A 197 8.09 9.70 -14.16
N LEU A 198 7.75 10.55 -13.20
CA LEU A 198 8.52 11.76 -12.91
C LEU A 198 9.96 11.41 -12.51
N VAL A 199 10.16 10.39 -11.66
CA VAL A 199 11.49 9.91 -11.25
C VAL A 199 12.26 9.32 -12.43
N ALA A 200 11.57 8.64 -13.35
CA ALA A 200 12.18 8.14 -14.59
C ALA A 200 12.61 9.25 -15.56
N GLY A 201 12.29 10.53 -15.25
CA GLY A 201 12.70 11.69 -16.02
C GLY A 201 11.69 12.19 -17.05
N ASP A 202 10.48 11.67 -17.03
CA ASP A 202 9.40 12.13 -17.90
C ASP A 202 9.00 13.57 -17.56
N GLY A 203 8.73 14.39 -18.55
CA GLY A 203 8.30 15.78 -18.35
C GLY A 203 6.92 15.88 -17.68
N ALA A 204 6.76 16.76 -16.70
CA ALA A 204 5.53 16.86 -15.90
C ALA A 204 4.25 17.11 -16.74
N ALA A 205 4.34 17.83 -17.86
CA ALA A 205 3.21 18.03 -18.78
C ALA A 205 2.81 16.71 -19.47
N GLN A 206 3.80 15.93 -19.92
CA GLN A 206 3.57 14.62 -20.54
C GLN A 206 2.98 13.62 -19.53
N VAL A 207 3.55 13.57 -18.32
CA VAL A 207 3.04 12.72 -17.24
C VAL A 207 1.60 13.09 -16.89
N ALA A 208 1.26 14.38 -16.83
CA ALA A 208 -0.10 14.81 -16.56
C ALA A 208 -1.08 14.32 -17.64
N ALA A 209 -0.72 14.47 -18.92
CA ALA A 209 -1.57 14.02 -20.03
C ALA A 209 -1.79 12.50 -20.01
N ASP A 210 -0.72 11.72 -19.87
CA ASP A 210 -0.76 10.25 -19.96
C ASP A 210 -1.39 9.60 -18.72
N ALA A 211 -1.22 10.19 -17.53
CA ALA A 211 -1.80 9.68 -16.29
C ALA A 211 -3.26 10.13 -16.07
N GLY A 212 -3.89 10.80 -17.05
CA GLY A 212 -5.29 11.19 -16.98
C GLY A 212 -5.56 12.36 -16.03
N TYR A 213 -4.59 13.25 -15.82
CA TYR A 213 -4.80 14.56 -15.21
C TYR A 213 -5.34 15.54 -16.24
N THR A 214 -6.18 16.47 -15.81
CA THR A 214 -6.73 17.51 -16.69
C THR A 214 -5.64 18.42 -17.23
N ASP A 215 -4.64 18.74 -16.38
CA ASP A 215 -3.52 19.60 -16.68
C ASP A 215 -2.38 19.39 -15.66
N GLN A 216 -1.24 20.04 -15.90
CA GLN A 216 -0.09 19.99 -15.00
C GLN A 216 -0.38 20.56 -13.60
N SER A 217 -1.31 21.53 -13.49
CA SER A 217 -1.68 22.11 -12.19
C SER A 217 -2.46 21.11 -11.34
N HIS A 218 -3.24 20.25 -11.97
CA HIS A 218 -3.95 19.15 -11.30
C HIS A 218 -2.95 18.11 -10.78
N LEU A 219 -1.96 17.70 -11.60
CA LEU A 219 -0.86 16.84 -11.15
C LEU A 219 -0.11 17.47 -9.96
N HIS A 220 0.24 18.75 -10.06
CA HIS A 220 0.94 19.47 -9.00
C HIS A 220 0.16 19.45 -7.67
N ARG A 221 -1.16 19.68 -7.71
CA ARG A 221 -2.03 19.63 -6.52
C ARG A 221 -2.04 18.24 -5.88
N ASP A 222 -2.13 17.18 -6.68
CA ASP A 222 -2.11 15.80 -6.18
C ASP A 222 -0.75 15.45 -5.55
N VAL A 223 0.36 15.82 -6.19
CA VAL A 223 1.71 15.62 -5.61
C VAL A 223 1.85 16.36 -4.29
N MET A 224 1.44 17.64 -4.22
CA MET A 224 1.46 18.42 -2.98
C MET A 224 0.58 17.80 -1.88
N GLU A 225 -0.61 17.32 -2.21
CA GLU A 225 -1.52 16.70 -1.24
C GLU A 225 -0.95 15.40 -0.67
N PHE A 226 -0.33 14.55 -1.51
CA PHE A 226 0.20 13.27 -1.07
C PHE A 226 1.57 13.38 -0.39
N THR A 227 2.43 14.31 -0.81
CA THR A 227 3.83 14.35 -0.37
C THR A 227 4.20 15.58 0.45
N GLY A 228 3.39 16.63 0.41
CA GLY A 228 3.72 17.93 1.00
C GLY A 228 4.86 18.65 0.26
N THR A 229 5.21 18.23 -0.96
CA THR A 229 6.30 18.82 -1.76
C THR A 229 5.94 18.95 -3.23
N THR A 230 6.77 19.64 -4.02
CA THR A 230 6.52 19.85 -5.45
C THR A 230 6.92 18.65 -6.30
N PRO A 231 6.39 18.49 -7.54
CA PRO A 231 6.84 17.46 -8.47
C PRO A 231 8.35 17.47 -8.69
N ALA A 232 8.96 18.65 -8.81
CA ALA A 232 10.41 18.78 -8.99
C ALA A 232 11.21 18.26 -7.77
N THR A 233 10.69 18.43 -6.57
CA THR A 233 11.34 17.92 -5.34
C THR A 233 11.13 16.42 -5.18
N VAL A 234 9.94 15.91 -5.52
CA VAL A 234 9.59 14.48 -5.43
C VAL A 234 10.54 13.62 -6.27
N THR A 235 11.00 14.11 -7.42
CA THR A 235 11.95 13.36 -8.28
C THR A 235 13.28 13.05 -7.61
N GLY A 236 13.67 13.82 -6.60
CA GLY A 236 14.91 13.62 -5.83
C GLY A 236 14.71 12.84 -4.53
N GLU A 237 13.51 12.33 -4.24
CA GLU A 237 13.27 11.61 -2.98
C GLU A 237 13.92 10.21 -3.01
N PRO A 238 14.85 9.92 -2.08
CA PRO A 238 15.58 8.64 -2.05
C PRO A 238 14.66 7.43 -1.91
N PHE A 239 13.49 7.60 -1.32
CA PHE A 239 12.49 6.54 -1.16
C PHE A 239 12.04 5.95 -2.49
N LEU A 240 11.78 6.79 -3.50
CA LEU A 240 11.34 6.34 -4.82
C LEU A 240 12.46 5.61 -5.57
N ALA A 241 13.72 6.08 -5.44
CA ALA A 241 14.86 5.40 -6.04
C ALA A 241 15.09 3.99 -5.45
N VAL A 242 14.90 3.84 -4.12
CA VAL A 242 14.94 2.53 -3.45
C VAL A 242 13.76 1.66 -3.88
N ASP A 243 12.62 2.28 -4.12
CA ASP A 243 11.40 1.61 -4.56
C ASP A 243 11.60 0.86 -5.87
N ASP A 244 12.15 1.51 -6.87
CA ASP A 244 12.44 0.91 -8.18
C ASP A 244 13.40 -0.29 -8.08
N ILE A 245 14.41 -0.22 -7.20
CA ILE A 245 15.38 -1.31 -7.00
C ILE A 245 14.74 -2.48 -6.24
N ALA A 246 14.02 -2.18 -5.15
CA ALA A 246 13.49 -3.20 -4.24
C ALA A 246 12.24 -3.91 -4.79
N TRP A 247 11.51 -3.27 -5.73
CA TRP A 247 10.21 -3.71 -6.20
C TRP A 247 10.08 -3.72 -7.73
N HIS A 248 11.20 -3.94 -8.42
CA HIS A 248 11.31 -3.90 -9.88
C HIS A 248 10.26 -4.74 -10.64
N ASP A 249 9.74 -5.80 -10.04
CA ASP A 249 8.76 -6.72 -10.64
C ASP A 249 7.28 -6.31 -10.40
N ASN A 250 7.00 -5.18 -9.75
CA ASN A 250 5.63 -4.74 -9.49
C ASN A 250 4.95 -3.98 -10.65
N ALA A 251 5.62 -3.84 -11.77
CA ALA A 251 5.01 -3.40 -13.02
C ALA A 251 4.15 -4.53 -13.60
N THR A 252 2.90 -4.62 -13.16
CA THR A 252 1.84 -5.53 -13.59
C THR A 252 1.87 -6.90 -12.89
N PRO A 253 0.86 -7.27 -12.07
CA PRO A 253 0.67 -8.64 -11.66
C PRO A 253 0.16 -9.46 -12.85
N THR A 254 1.08 -9.94 -13.68
CA THR A 254 0.85 -11.03 -14.62
C THR A 254 0.90 -12.36 -13.87
N GLY A 255 0.00 -12.52 -12.91
CA GLY A 255 -0.24 -13.81 -12.27
C GLY A 255 -1.42 -14.52 -12.91
N PRO A 256 -1.49 -15.87 -12.90
CA PRO A 256 -2.56 -16.66 -13.51
C PRO A 256 -3.94 -16.49 -12.86
N HIS A 257 -4.11 -15.53 -11.98
CA HIS A 257 -5.34 -15.21 -11.25
C HIS A 257 -5.79 -13.75 -11.44
N ALA A 258 -5.83 -13.26 -12.67
CA ALA A 258 -6.69 -12.11 -12.93
C ALA A 258 -8.12 -12.50 -12.52
N PRO A 259 -8.75 -11.87 -11.52
CA PRO A 259 -10.07 -12.26 -11.08
C PRO A 259 -11.04 -12.09 -12.24
N ARG A 260 -11.72 -13.18 -12.59
CA ARG A 260 -12.80 -13.14 -13.59
C ARG A 260 -13.87 -12.17 -13.08
N LYS A 261 -14.47 -11.42 -14.01
CA LYS A 261 -15.63 -10.55 -13.71
C LYS A 261 -16.64 -11.35 -12.87
N PRO A 262 -17.08 -10.83 -11.68
CA PRO A 262 -18.05 -11.53 -10.86
C PRO A 262 -19.28 -11.86 -11.71
N ARG A 263 -19.74 -13.11 -11.70
CA ARG A 263 -21.00 -13.47 -12.34
C ARG A 263 -22.11 -12.77 -11.58
N LEU A 264 -22.87 -11.93 -12.26
CA LEU A 264 -24.12 -11.37 -11.74
C LEU A 264 -25.06 -12.55 -11.45
N ASP A 265 -25.35 -12.80 -10.17
CA ASP A 265 -26.38 -13.74 -9.80
C ASP A 265 -27.75 -13.10 -10.10
N PRO A 266 -28.49 -13.59 -11.09
CA PRO A 266 -29.78 -13.02 -11.48
C PRO A 266 -30.86 -13.11 -10.39
N ARG A 267 -30.60 -13.86 -9.29
CA ARG A 267 -31.52 -14.10 -8.18
C ARG A 267 -31.28 -13.15 -6.98
N ARG A 268 -30.25 -12.31 -7.00
CA ARG A 268 -30.08 -11.30 -5.93
C ARG A 268 -31.05 -10.13 -6.14
N PRO A 269 -31.93 -9.83 -5.19
CA PRO A 269 -32.85 -8.70 -5.31
C PRO A 269 -32.08 -7.39 -5.44
N ARG A 270 -32.46 -6.56 -6.41
CA ARG A 270 -31.95 -5.19 -6.55
C ARG A 270 -32.38 -4.43 -5.31
N GLY A 271 -31.47 -4.24 -4.36
CA GLY A 271 -31.72 -3.40 -3.19
C GLY A 271 -31.96 -1.96 -3.60
N HIS A 272 -33.09 -1.44 -3.22
CA HIS A 272 -33.47 -0.03 -3.32
C HIS A 272 -32.62 0.85 -2.41
#